data_ef9aef01bd36329d186e9fde14b3ba89
#
_entry.id   ef9aef01bd36329d186e9fde14b3ba89
#
_cell.length_a   1.000
_cell.length_b   1.000
_cell.length_c   1.000
_cell.angle_alpha   90.00
_cell.angle_beta   90.00
_cell.angle_gamma   90.00
#
_symmetry.space_group_name_H-M   'P 1'
#
loop_
_entity.id
_entity.type
_entity.pdbx_description
1 polymer ?
#
loop_
_entity_poly.entity_id
_entity_poly.type
_entity_poly.pdbx_seq_one_letter_code
_entity_poly.pdbx_strand_id
1 'polypeptide(L)'
;LVSVFCICAYFGLAHAQIPQEIWKESEQIEKQIKKTSFPDRVYNIKDFGAKEGNNGEIFCHEAINLAILTCSQAGGGTVLVPPGEFLTGPITLKSNVNLHLEEGAYLKFSSEKYLYTPTVLTRWEGVDCYNLHPLIYAYGESNIAITGKGIIDGQASNDNWWSMCGAPHYGWKEGMTAQKNGGRNKLLMYAETFAPIDKRQMTFEDGLRPQLINLYRCNTILIENVTLKNSPFWVIHPLFCESLTVRGVKVSSHGPNSDGCDPESSKNVLIENCIFDTGDDCIAIKSGRNADGRKWNVPSENIIVRNCEMKDGHGGVVVGSEISGGYKNLFVENCKMDSPNLERVIRIKTNNCRGG
;
A
#
# COMPACT_ATOMS: atom_id res chain seq x y z
N LEU A 1 2.99 2.07 -29.62
CA LEU A 1 3.36 3.49 -29.61
C LEU A 1 3.14 4.02 -28.19
N VAL A 2 4.24 4.24 -27.48
CA VAL A 2 4.21 4.84 -26.14
C VAL A 2 4.16 6.35 -26.34
N SER A 3 3.02 6.97 -26.06
CA SER A 3 2.93 8.43 -25.99
C SER A 3 3.25 8.87 -24.57
N VAL A 4 4.53 9.17 -24.31
CA VAL A 4 4.94 9.85 -23.08
C VAL A 4 4.87 11.35 -23.35
N PHE A 5 3.89 12.04 -22.77
CA PHE A 5 3.87 13.49 -22.74
C PHE A 5 4.35 13.96 -21.36
N CYS A 6 5.60 14.38 -21.31
CA CYS A 6 6.16 15.14 -20.19
C CYS A 6 5.95 16.62 -20.49
N ILE A 7 5.23 17.34 -19.65
CA ILE A 7 5.25 18.81 -19.69
C ILE A 7 5.90 19.28 -18.41
N CYS A 8 7.14 19.71 -18.55
CA CYS A 8 7.88 20.45 -17.51
C CYS A 8 7.87 21.94 -17.85
N ALA A 9 7.68 22.71 -16.80
CA ALA A 9 8.27 24.00 -16.53
C ALA A 9 7.62 25.26 -17.08
N TYR A 10 7.37 26.12 -16.15
CA TYR A 10 7.21 27.57 -16.32
C TYR A 10 8.50 28.19 -16.82
N PHE A 11 8.56 28.49 -18.09
CA PHE A 11 9.18 29.69 -18.65
C PHE A 11 8.39 30.03 -19.93
N GLY A 12 7.64 31.14 -19.87
CA GLY A 12 7.12 31.90 -20.98
C GLY A 12 6.35 31.13 -22.09
N LEU A 13 5.01 31.03 -21.97
CA LEU A 13 4.04 31.03 -23.08
C LEU A 13 4.26 30.05 -24.23
N ALA A 14 3.99 28.79 -24.00
CA ALA A 14 3.31 27.97 -24.98
C ALA A 14 2.45 26.96 -24.18
N HIS A 15 1.15 27.22 -24.02
CA HIS A 15 0.19 26.21 -23.61
C HIS A 15 0.11 25.19 -24.75
N ALA A 16 0.90 24.12 -24.68
CA ALA A 16 0.61 22.92 -25.45
C ALA A 16 -0.72 22.38 -24.90
N GLN A 17 -1.82 22.69 -25.55
CA GLN A 17 -3.10 22.09 -25.22
C GLN A 17 -2.97 20.58 -25.50
N ILE A 18 -2.92 19.78 -24.42
CA ILE A 18 -3.11 18.33 -24.54
C ILE A 18 -4.46 18.13 -25.21
N PRO A 19 -4.55 17.33 -26.28
CA PRO A 19 -5.82 17.12 -26.96
C PRO A 19 -6.89 16.70 -25.96
N GLN A 20 -8.02 17.39 -25.94
CA GLN A 20 -9.15 17.10 -25.02
C GLN A 20 -9.61 15.62 -25.09
N GLU A 21 -9.35 14.95 -26.20
CA GLU A 21 -9.69 13.54 -26.40
C GLU A 21 -8.96 12.60 -25.45
N ILE A 22 -7.71 12.90 -25.07
CA ILE A 22 -6.94 12.08 -24.11
C ILE A 22 -7.58 12.12 -22.72
N TRP A 23 -8.06 13.30 -22.30
CA TRP A 23 -8.73 13.46 -21.00
C TRP A 23 -10.13 12.84 -20.97
N LYS A 24 -10.81 12.71 -22.13
CA LYS A 24 -12.06 11.94 -22.20
C LYS A 24 -11.88 10.46 -21.87
N GLU A 25 -10.71 9.89 -22.16
CA GLU A 25 -10.41 8.51 -21.77
C GLU A 25 -10.32 8.37 -20.24
N SER A 26 -9.69 9.31 -19.55
CA SER A 26 -9.62 9.29 -18.09
C SER A 26 -11.01 9.38 -17.44
N GLU A 27 -11.91 10.21 -17.99
CA GLU A 27 -13.30 10.29 -17.52
C GLU A 27 -14.08 8.97 -17.74
N GLN A 28 -13.81 8.27 -18.83
CA GLN A 28 -14.42 6.96 -19.11
C GLN A 28 -13.88 5.89 -18.13
N ILE A 29 -12.59 5.92 -17.84
CA ILE A 29 -11.96 5.04 -16.84
C ILE A 29 -12.58 5.28 -15.47
N GLU A 30 -12.71 6.54 -15.04
CA GLU A 30 -13.31 6.87 -13.75
C GLU A 30 -14.73 6.29 -13.58
N LYS A 31 -15.54 6.34 -14.63
CA LYS A 31 -16.89 5.76 -14.65
C LYS A 31 -16.93 4.24 -14.49
N GLN A 32 -15.82 3.55 -14.81
CA GLN A 32 -15.69 2.09 -14.62
C GLN A 32 -15.31 1.69 -13.20
N ILE A 33 -14.82 2.63 -12.39
CA ILE A 33 -14.42 2.37 -11.01
C ILE A 33 -15.68 2.17 -10.17
N LYS A 34 -15.87 0.94 -9.70
CA LYS A 34 -17.01 0.59 -8.85
C LYS A 34 -16.88 1.25 -7.47
N LYS A 35 -17.99 1.72 -6.95
CA LYS A 35 -18.08 2.33 -5.62
C LYS A 35 -18.48 1.30 -4.58
N THR A 36 -17.90 1.40 -3.39
CA THR A 36 -18.29 0.60 -2.23
C THR A 36 -19.68 1.02 -1.73
N SER A 37 -20.41 0.05 -1.16
CA SER A 37 -21.69 0.30 -0.50
C SER A 37 -21.88 -0.69 0.65
N PHE A 38 -22.28 -0.21 1.80
CA PHE A 38 -22.41 -1.00 3.01
C PHE A 38 -23.80 -0.85 3.62
N PRO A 39 -24.36 -1.92 4.21
CA PRO A 39 -25.56 -1.80 5.03
C PRO A 39 -25.37 -0.87 6.22
N ASP A 40 -26.44 -0.21 6.66
CA ASP A 40 -26.43 0.65 7.83
C ASP A 40 -26.46 -0.19 9.13
N ARG A 41 -25.35 -0.85 9.40
CA ARG A 41 -25.10 -1.66 10.60
C ARG A 41 -23.72 -1.32 11.13
N VAL A 42 -23.61 -1.12 12.44
CA VAL A 42 -22.37 -0.72 13.11
C VAL A 42 -21.97 -1.77 14.15
N TYR A 43 -20.71 -2.15 14.12
CA TYR A 43 -20.07 -3.09 15.04
C TYR A 43 -18.90 -2.36 15.72
N ASN A 44 -19.14 -1.85 16.94
CA ASN A 44 -18.09 -1.14 17.68
C ASN A 44 -17.08 -2.15 18.25
N ILE A 45 -15.79 -1.95 17.99
CA ILE A 45 -14.73 -2.87 18.45
C ILE A 45 -14.72 -3.06 19.96
N LYS A 46 -15.18 -2.06 20.75
CA LYS A 46 -15.30 -2.15 22.22
C LYS A 46 -16.31 -3.21 22.65
N ASP A 47 -17.36 -3.44 21.86
CA ASP A 47 -18.39 -4.47 22.14
C ASP A 47 -17.81 -5.89 21.96
N PHE A 48 -16.68 -6.01 21.25
CA PHE A 48 -15.93 -7.25 21.02
C PHE A 48 -14.72 -7.42 21.95
N GLY A 49 -14.52 -6.50 22.89
CA GLY A 49 -13.48 -6.59 23.91
C GLY A 49 -12.24 -5.73 23.65
N ALA A 50 -12.23 -4.88 22.61
CA ALA A 50 -11.14 -3.93 22.43
C ALA A 50 -11.08 -2.92 23.57
N LYS A 51 -9.89 -2.67 24.09
CA LYS A 51 -9.63 -1.74 25.20
C LYS A 51 -8.62 -0.68 24.78
N GLU A 52 -8.89 0.56 25.14
CA GLU A 52 -7.99 1.68 24.93
C GLU A 52 -7.00 1.87 26.09
N GLY A 53 -5.87 2.57 25.84
CA GLY A 53 -4.97 3.10 26.87
C GLY A 53 -4.27 2.08 27.75
N ASN A 54 -3.91 0.93 27.23
CA ASN A 54 -3.50 -0.22 28.04
C ASN A 54 -1.98 -0.42 28.17
N ASN A 55 -1.18 0.61 28.18
CA ASN A 55 0.28 0.54 28.41
C ASN A 55 1.04 -0.61 27.68
N GLY A 56 0.46 -1.17 26.60
CA GLY A 56 1.07 -2.24 25.81
C GLY A 56 0.79 -3.68 26.28
N GLU A 57 -0.12 -3.89 27.23
CA GLU A 57 -0.40 -5.22 27.78
C GLU A 57 -1.50 -6.01 27.04
N ILE A 58 -2.41 -5.33 26.35
CA ILE A 58 -3.55 -5.97 25.66
C ILE A 58 -3.59 -5.55 24.21
N PHE A 59 -3.47 -6.52 23.32
CA PHE A 59 -3.63 -6.29 21.88
C PHE A 59 -5.10 -6.41 21.46
N CYS A 60 -5.58 -5.44 20.67
CA CYS A 60 -6.98 -5.39 20.23
C CYS A 60 -7.26 -6.17 18.93
N HIS A 61 -6.24 -6.78 18.30
CA HIS A 61 -6.42 -7.42 16.99
C HIS A 61 -7.43 -8.57 17.00
N GLU A 62 -7.53 -9.35 18.07
CA GLU A 62 -8.53 -10.42 18.17
C GLU A 62 -9.95 -9.85 18.18
N ALA A 63 -10.18 -8.80 19.00
CA ALA A 63 -11.48 -8.11 19.08
C ALA A 63 -11.86 -7.46 17.74
N ILE A 64 -10.89 -6.79 17.09
CA ILE A 64 -11.11 -6.14 15.81
C ILE A 64 -11.41 -7.18 14.71
N ASN A 65 -10.63 -8.26 14.64
CA ASN A 65 -10.84 -9.33 13.66
C ASN A 65 -12.16 -10.06 13.89
N LEU A 66 -12.58 -10.26 15.15
CA LEU A 66 -13.88 -10.83 15.49
C LEU A 66 -15.03 -9.91 15.06
N ALA A 67 -14.92 -8.61 15.28
CA ALA A 67 -15.88 -7.62 14.81
C ALA A 67 -16.00 -7.63 13.27
N ILE A 68 -14.87 -7.67 12.57
CA ILE A 68 -14.82 -7.75 11.09
C ILE A 68 -15.48 -9.04 10.60
N LEU A 69 -15.15 -10.17 11.19
CA LEU A 69 -15.72 -11.47 10.81
C LEU A 69 -17.23 -11.50 11.03
N THR A 70 -17.69 -11.04 12.21
CA THR A 70 -19.10 -10.97 12.56
C THR A 70 -19.87 -10.05 11.60
N CYS A 71 -19.32 -8.88 11.32
CA CYS A 71 -19.90 -7.93 10.38
C CYS A 71 -20.05 -8.54 8.98
N SER A 72 -18.98 -9.15 8.46
CA SER A 72 -19.00 -9.79 7.13
C SER A 72 -20.00 -10.94 7.06
N GLN A 73 -20.04 -11.83 8.05
CA GLN A 73 -20.99 -12.96 8.12
C GLN A 73 -22.46 -12.52 8.21
N ALA A 74 -22.70 -11.36 8.83
CA ALA A 74 -24.03 -10.76 8.88
C ALA A 74 -24.45 -10.05 7.57
N GLY A 75 -23.64 -10.13 6.52
CA GLY A 75 -23.88 -9.51 5.22
C GLY A 75 -23.30 -8.09 5.08
N GLY A 76 -22.40 -7.69 5.96
CA GLY A 76 -21.65 -6.45 5.89
C GLY A 76 -22.14 -5.31 6.76
N GLY A 77 -21.39 -4.21 6.75
CA GLY A 77 -21.63 -3.02 7.55
C GLY A 77 -20.35 -2.27 7.86
N THR A 78 -20.36 -1.50 8.94
CA THR A 78 -19.25 -0.71 9.44
C THR A 78 -18.71 -1.30 10.74
N VAL A 79 -17.43 -1.63 10.75
CA VAL A 79 -16.67 -1.91 11.98
C VAL A 79 -16.07 -0.61 12.47
N LEU A 80 -16.56 -0.14 13.61
CA LEU A 80 -16.24 1.17 14.15
C LEU A 80 -15.08 1.10 15.13
N VAL A 81 -14.03 1.87 14.86
CA VAL A 81 -12.96 2.20 15.81
C VAL A 81 -13.28 3.58 16.39
N PRO A 82 -13.77 3.68 17.62
CA PRO A 82 -14.13 4.95 18.24
C PRO A 82 -12.89 5.75 18.64
N PRO A 83 -13.05 7.03 19.05
CA PRO A 83 -11.93 7.83 19.59
C PRO A 83 -11.23 7.11 20.74
N GLY A 84 -9.89 7.22 20.79
CA GLY A 84 -9.02 6.56 21.76
C GLY A 84 -7.82 5.87 21.13
N GLU A 85 -6.87 5.44 21.91
CA GLU A 85 -5.68 4.71 21.47
C GLU A 85 -5.88 3.21 21.64
N PHE A 86 -5.72 2.46 20.53
CA PHE A 86 -5.86 1.01 20.52
C PHE A 86 -4.56 0.37 20.02
N LEU A 87 -3.85 -0.34 20.88
CA LEU A 87 -2.70 -1.14 20.49
C LEU A 87 -3.19 -2.44 19.84
N THR A 88 -2.68 -2.76 18.65
CA THR A 88 -3.15 -3.92 17.90
C THR A 88 -2.00 -4.72 17.29
N GLY A 89 -2.26 -5.98 16.96
CA GLY A 89 -1.52 -6.79 16.00
C GLY A 89 -2.18 -6.72 14.62
N PRO A 90 -1.94 -7.71 13.76
CA PRO A 90 -2.42 -7.71 12.38
C PRO A 90 -3.94 -7.79 12.29
N ILE A 91 -4.50 -7.07 11.30
CA ILE A 91 -5.93 -7.02 11.01
C ILE A 91 -6.18 -7.63 9.63
N THR A 92 -7.16 -8.54 9.52
CA THR A 92 -7.60 -9.14 8.27
C THR A 92 -8.99 -8.64 7.90
N LEU A 93 -9.08 -7.86 6.81
CA LEU A 93 -10.36 -7.39 6.30
C LEU A 93 -11.13 -8.51 5.60
N LYS A 94 -12.45 -8.40 5.62
CA LYS A 94 -13.39 -9.31 4.98
C LYS A 94 -14.37 -8.56 4.08
N SER A 95 -14.95 -9.28 3.14
CA SER A 95 -15.90 -8.72 2.17
C SER A 95 -17.09 -8.03 2.85
N ASN A 96 -17.54 -6.96 2.22
CA ASN A 96 -18.65 -6.12 2.67
C ASN A 96 -18.41 -5.40 4.00
N VAL A 97 -17.16 -5.15 4.37
CA VAL A 97 -16.80 -4.46 5.62
C VAL A 97 -16.12 -3.12 5.34
N ASN A 98 -16.62 -2.08 6.01
CA ASN A 98 -15.96 -0.80 6.15
C ASN A 98 -15.31 -0.72 7.53
N LEU A 99 -13.99 -0.75 7.62
CA LEU A 99 -13.24 -0.42 8.83
C LEU A 99 -13.19 1.11 8.96
N HIS A 100 -14.02 1.66 9.84
CA HIS A 100 -14.16 3.09 10.02
C HIS A 100 -13.50 3.59 11.29
N LEU A 101 -12.53 4.49 11.15
CA LEU A 101 -11.82 5.12 12.26
C LEU A 101 -12.40 6.53 12.47
N GLU A 102 -13.10 6.75 13.58
CA GLU A 102 -13.61 8.08 13.93
C GLU A 102 -12.48 9.09 14.13
N GLU A 103 -12.82 10.36 14.09
CA GLU A 103 -11.89 11.44 14.43
C GLU A 103 -11.45 11.27 15.90
N GLY A 104 -10.14 11.24 16.15
CA GLY A 104 -9.57 10.92 17.45
C GLY A 104 -9.28 9.43 17.68
N ALA A 105 -9.68 8.54 16.79
CA ALA A 105 -9.25 7.14 16.82
C ALA A 105 -7.77 7.01 16.43
N TYR A 106 -7.00 6.27 17.21
CA TYR A 106 -5.58 6.04 16.96
C TYR A 106 -5.27 4.54 17.08
N LEU A 107 -5.09 3.90 15.95
CA LEU A 107 -4.79 2.48 15.85
C LEU A 107 -3.27 2.29 15.74
N LYS A 108 -2.64 1.80 16.79
CA LYS A 108 -1.20 1.58 16.90
C LYS A 108 -0.87 0.12 16.67
N PHE A 109 -0.05 -0.18 15.67
CA PHE A 109 0.41 -1.54 15.41
C PHE A 109 1.65 -1.87 16.22
N SER A 110 1.60 -2.98 16.94
CA SER A 110 2.75 -3.48 17.70
C SER A 110 3.91 -3.84 16.77
N SER A 111 5.14 -3.63 17.22
CA SER A 111 6.34 -4.09 16.53
C SER A 111 6.76 -5.53 16.93
N GLU A 112 5.97 -6.22 17.73
CA GLU A 112 6.22 -7.60 18.15
C GLU A 112 6.02 -8.58 17.00
N LYS A 113 7.12 -9.14 16.47
CA LYS A 113 7.15 -9.91 15.23
C LYS A 113 6.34 -11.21 15.29
N TYR A 114 6.23 -11.83 16.47
CA TYR A 114 5.46 -13.07 16.62
C TYR A 114 3.97 -12.90 16.34
N LEU A 115 3.43 -11.68 16.50
CA LEU A 115 2.04 -11.36 16.17
C LEU A 115 1.75 -11.50 14.66
N TYR A 116 2.76 -11.33 13.82
CA TYR A 116 2.63 -11.34 12.35
C TYR A 116 2.85 -12.73 11.76
N THR A 117 2.68 -13.76 12.57
CA THR A 117 2.67 -15.18 12.17
C THR A 117 1.31 -15.81 12.47
N PRO A 118 0.87 -16.82 11.70
CA PRO A 118 1.57 -17.45 10.57
C PRO A 118 1.75 -16.51 9.37
N THR A 119 2.72 -16.83 8.51
CA THR A 119 2.96 -16.12 7.26
C THR A 119 1.76 -16.24 6.32
N VAL A 120 1.53 -15.22 5.50
CA VAL A 120 0.45 -15.18 4.52
C VAL A 120 0.99 -15.03 3.11
N LEU A 121 0.20 -15.42 2.12
CA LEU A 121 0.52 -15.20 0.72
C LEU A 121 0.49 -13.71 0.43
N THR A 122 1.62 -13.19 -0.02
CA THR A 122 1.81 -11.78 -0.39
C THR A 122 2.82 -11.67 -1.52
N ARG A 123 3.25 -10.47 -1.81
CA ARG A 123 4.33 -10.18 -2.74
C ARG A 123 5.30 -9.19 -2.11
N TRP A 124 6.58 -9.46 -2.22
CA TRP A 124 7.61 -8.58 -1.71
C TRP A 124 8.55 -8.12 -2.82
N GLU A 125 8.70 -6.81 -3.03
CA GLU A 125 9.41 -6.22 -4.17
C GLU A 125 9.11 -6.90 -5.52
N GLY A 126 7.83 -7.16 -5.82
CA GLY A 126 7.41 -7.74 -7.09
C GLY A 126 7.55 -9.25 -7.22
N VAL A 127 7.86 -9.97 -6.15
CA VAL A 127 8.02 -11.44 -6.11
C VAL A 127 7.04 -12.08 -5.15
N ASP A 128 6.22 -13.02 -5.63
CA ASP A 128 5.25 -13.74 -4.79
C ASP A 128 5.93 -14.65 -3.78
N CYS A 129 5.45 -14.61 -2.54
CA CYS A 129 5.95 -15.43 -1.43
C CYS A 129 4.94 -15.52 -0.28
N TYR A 130 5.19 -16.43 0.64
CA TYR A 130 4.62 -16.34 1.99
C TYR A 130 5.57 -15.53 2.87
N ASN A 131 5.07 -14.48 3.50
CA ASN A 131 5.86 -13.60 4.36
C ASN A 131 5.07 -13.22 5.60
N LEU A 132 5.69 -12.51 6.54
CA LEU A 132 5.03 -11.95 7.71
C LEU A 132 3.73 -11.26 7.27
N HIS A 133 2.69 -11.44 8.07
CA HIS A 133 1.37 -10.85 7.81
C HIS A 133 1.48 -9.33 7.69
N PRO A 134 0.98 -8.68 6.62
CA PRO A 134 0.87 -7.23 6.56
C PRO A 134 0.06 -6.70 7.75
N LEU A 135 0.29 -5.44 8.13
CA LEU A 135 -0.40 -4.90 9.31
C LEU A 135 -1.93 -4.89 9.10
N ILE A 136 -2.38 -4.48 7.90
CA ILE A 136 -3.76 -4.66 7.44
C ILE A 136 -3.72 -5.46 6.14
N TYR A 137 -4.46 -6.54 6.07
CA TYR A 137 -4.44 -7.48 4.96
C TYR A 137 -5.84 -7.85 4.48
N ALA A 138 -5.98 -8.09 3.19
CA ALA A 138 -7.14 -8.76 2.60
C ALA A 138 -6.69 -9.62 1.42
N TYR A 139 -7.31 -10.78 1.24
CA TYR A 139 -7.05 -11.68 0.12
C TYR A 139 -8.35 -12.18 -0.50
N GLY A 140 -8.57 -11.84 -1.77
CA GLY A 140 -9.74 -12.27 -2.53
C GLY A 140 -11.06 -11.64 -2.08
N GLU A 141 -11.01 -10.55 -1.34
CA GLU A 141 -12.18 -9.90 -0.77
C GLU A 141 -12.77 -8.84 -1.71
N SER A 142 -14.04 -8.54 -1.54
CA SER A 142 -14.78 -7.58 -2.37
C SER A 142 -15.58 -6.61 -1.53
N ASN A 143 -15.76 -5.37 -2.04
CA ASN A 143 -16.52 -4.34 -1.37
C ASN A 143 -15.99 -4.09 0.04
N ILE A 144 -14.74 -3.65 0.12
CA ILE A 144 -14.03 -3.38 1.38
C ILE A 144 -13.64 -1.91 1.46
N ALA A 145 -13.65 -1.37 2.67
CA ALA A 145 -13.19 0.00 2.86
C ALA A 145 -12.40 0.17 4.16
N ILE A 146 -11.52 1.18 4.15
CA ILE A 146 -10.87 1.77 5.33
C ILE A 146 -11.17 3.26 5.26
N THR A 147 -11.98 3.77 6.18
CA THR A 147 -12.46 5.15 6.11
C THR A 147 -12.38 5.89 7.44
N GLY A 148 -12.68 7.17 7.41
CA GLY A 148 -12.75 8.03 8.60
C GLY A 148 -11.56 8.98 8.71
N LYS A 149 -11.43 9.66 9.85
CA LYS A 149 -10.39 10.67 10.09
C LYS A 149 -9.34 10.25 11.13
N GLY A 150 -9.39 8.99 11.56
CA GLY A 150 -8.45 8.44 12.52
C GLY A 150 -7.05 8.21 11.93
N ILE A 151 -6.15 7.76 12.80
CA ILE A 151 -4.75 7.51 12.49
C ILE A 151 -4.48 6.00 12.55
N ILE A 152 -3.79 5.49 11.54
CA ILE A 152 -3.23 4.14 11.48
C ILE A 152 -1.71 4.29 11.52
N ASP A 153 -1.08 3.81 12.59
CA ASP A 153 0.34 3.95 12.83
C ASP A 153 1.02 2.58 12.91
N GLY A 154 1.87 2.29 11.94
CA GLY A 154 2.68 1.07 11.93
C GLY A 154 3.77 1.01 13.00
N GLN A 155 4.00 2.14 13.70
CA GLN A 155 5.02 2.31 14.74
C GLN A 155 6.44 1.85 14.34
N ALA A 156 6.70 1.80 13.04
CA ALA A 156 8.03 1.45 12.55
C ALA A 156 9.04 2.57 12.83
N SER A 157 10.23 2.16 13.23
CA SER A 157 11.35 3.05 13.56
C SER A 157 12.69 2.35 13.34
N ASN A 158 13.77 3.08 13.59
CA ASN A 158 15.13 2.56 13.56
C ASN A 158 15.39 1.47 14.63
N ASP A 159 14.59 1.46 15.70
CA ASP A 159 14.75 0.51 16.79
C ASP A 159 14.03 -0.83 16.54
N ASN A 160 13.21 -0.91 15.47
CA ASN A 160 12.43 -2.11 15.20
C ASN A 160 12.44 -2.53 13.72
N TRP A 161 11.43 -2.13 12.95
CA TRP A 161 11.25 -2.60 11.58
C TRP A 161 12.30 -2.04 10.59
N TRP A 162 12.66 -0.75 10.70
CA TRP A 162 13.49 -0.13 9.68
C TRP A 162 14.92 -0.65 9.67
N SER A 163 15.46 -1.03 10.83
CA SER A 163 16.79 -1.66 10.91
C SER A 163 16.91 -2.93 10.07
N MET A 164 15.79 -3.65 9.85
CA MET A 164 15.75 -4.87 9.03
C MET A 164 16.06 -4.62 7.53
N CYS A 165 16.10 -3.37 7.06
CA CYS A 165 16.62 -3.07 5.71
C CYS A 165 18.12 -3.36 5.56
N GLY A 166 18.84 -3.35 6.69
CA GLY A 166 20.26 -3.63 6.74
C GLY A 166 21.16 -2.41 6.48
N ALA A 167 20.64 -1.20 6.57
CA ALA A 167 21.43 0.03 6.43
C ALA A 167 21.67 0.68 7.81
N PRO A 168 22.95 1.06 8.13
CA PRO A 168 23.28 1.61 9.45
C PRO A 168 22.52 2.89 9.82
N HIS A 169 22.19 3.76 8.85
CA HIS A 169 21.44 4.99 9.11
C HIS A 169 19.97 4.75 9.50
N TYR A 170 19.45 3.52 9.27
CA TYR A 170 18.17 3.05 9.77
C TYR A 170 18.31 2.15 11.02
N GLY A 171 19.41 2.27 11.76
CA GLY A 171 19.61 1.59 13.03
C GLY A 171 20.15 0.16 12.94
N TRP A 172 20.43 -0.36 11.73
CA TRP A 172 21.02 -1.71 11.60
C TRP A 172 22.45 -1.75 12.13
N LYS A 173 22.74 -2.80 12.89
CA LYS A 173 24.10 -3.12 13.39
C LYS A 173 24.47 -4.54 12.96
N GLU A 174 25.77 -4.80 12.91
CA GLU A 174 26.28 -6.14 12.61
C GLU A 174 25.69 -7.21 13.54
N GLY A 175 25.27 -8.34 12.96
CA GLY A 175 24.59 -9.43 13.68
C GLY A 175 23.07 -9.29 13.77
N MET A 176 22.49 -8.13 13.45
CA MET A 176 21.02 -7.99 13.41
C MET A 176 20.42 -8.61 12.14
N THR A 177 19.23 -9.18 12.27
CA THR A 177 18.41 -9.67 11.15
C THR A 177 18.20 -8.55 10.12
N ALA A 178 18.46 -8.86 8.85
CA ALA A 178 18.22 -7.92 7.76
C ALA A 178 17.99 -8.60 6.41
N GLN A 179 17.16 -8.00 5.57
CA GLN A 179 16.87 -8.46 4.20
C GLN A 179 18.16 -8.65 3.36
N LYS A 180 19.17 -7.80 3.56
CA LYS A 180 20.45 -7.87 2.82
C LYS A 180 21.31 -9.07 3.21
N ASN A 181 21.09 -9.70 4.38
CA ASN A 181 21.88 -10.81 4.88
C ASN A 181 21.46 -12.17 4.26
N GLY A 182 20.67 -12.16 3.20
CA GLY A 182 20.30 -13.36 2.45
C GLY A 182 18.83 -13.45 2.07
N GLY A 183 17.90 -12.95 2.88
CA GLY A 183 16.46 -13.12 2.64
C GLY A 183 15.99 -12.58 1.30
N ARG A 184 16.43 -11.36 0.95
CA ARG A 184 16.14 -10.78 -0.37
C ARG A 184 16.71 -11.62 -1.51
N ASN A 185 17.95 -12.07 -1.40
CA ASN A 185 18.59 -12.88 -2.44
C ASN A 185 17.95 -14.28 -2.53
N LYS A 186 17.59 -14.89 -1.39
CA LYS A 186 16.83 -16.14 -1.32
C LYS A 186 15.51 -16.02 -2.09
N LEU A 187 14.75 -14.96 -1.86
CA LEU A 187 13.49 -14.73 -2.56
C LEU A 187 13.68 -14.54 -4.07
N LEU A 188 14.69 -13.74 -4.47
CA LEU A 188 15.02 -13.56 -5.89
C LEU A 188 15.45 -14.87 -6.55
N MET A 189 16.24 -15.70 -5.87
CA MET A 189 16.62 -17.02 -6.37
C MET A 189 15.37 -17.90 -6.59
N TYR A 190 14.41 -17.90 -5.67
CA TYR A 190 13.15 -18.63 -5.86
C TYR A 190 12.39 -18.18 -7.11
N ALA A 191 12.36 -16.88 -7.39
CA ALA A 191 11.72 -16.34 -8.58
C ALA A 191 12.43 -16.79 -9.87
N GLU A 192 13.75 -16.63 -9.92
CA GLU A 192 14.56 -16.96 -11.12
C GLU A 192 14.62 -18.48 -11.39
N THR A 193 14.50 -19.31 -10.37
CA THR A 193 14.43 -20.79 -10.51
C THR A 193 13.01 -21.32 -10.68
N PHE A 194 12.01 -20.42 -10.75
CA PHE A 194 10.60 -20.79 -10.85
C PHE A 194 10.12 -21.73 -9.73
N ALA A 195 10.70 -21.62 -8.54
CA ALA A 195 10.25 -22.38 -7.39
C ALA A 195 8.73 -22.18 -7.18
N PRO A 196 7.96 -23.23 -6.86
CA PRO A 196 6.54 -23.08 -6.55
C PRO A 196 6.31 -22.08 -5.40
N ILE A 197 5.24 -21.29 -5.49
CA ILE A 197 4.98 -20.19 -4.52
C ILE A 197 4.82 -20.73 -3.10
N ASP A 198 4.19 -21.90 -2.93
CA ASP A 198 4.02 -22.57 -1.64
C ASP A 198 5.36 -22.97 -0.98
N LYS A 199 6.45 -23.07 -1.75
CA LYS A 199 7.80 -23.32 -1.25
C LYS A 199 8.57 -22.04 -0.90
N ARG A 200 8.07 -20.88 -1.28
CA ARG A 200 8.71 -19.58 -1.02
C ARG A 200 8.32 -19.06 0.36
N GLN A 201 8.66 -19.81 1.39
CA GLN A 201 8.39 -19.47 2.77
C GLN A 201 9.50 -18.56 3.30
N MET A 202 9.11 -17.33 3.62
CA MET A 202 9.99 -16.34 4.23
C MET A 202 9.62 -16.22 5.71
N THR A 203 10.63 -16.15 6.55
CA THR A 203 10.47 -16.06 7.99
C THR A 203 10.95 -14.71 8.52
N PHE A 204 10.83 -14.49 9.80
CA PHE A 204 11.39 -13.30 10.44
C PHE A 204 12.90 -13.15 10.19
N GLU A 205 13.63 -14.27 10.20
CA GLU A 205 15.09 -14.31 10.00
C GLU A 205 15.50 -13.87 8.59
N ASP A 206 14.61 -13.95 7.61
CA ASP A 206 14.84 -13.46 6.26
C ASP A 206 14.83 -11.92 6.18
N GLY A 207 14.32 -11.24 7.20
CA GLY A 207 14.36 -9.79 7.31
C GLY A 207 13.44 -9.03 6.36
N LEU A 208 12.45 -9.69 5.74
CA LEU A 208 11.52 -9.06 4.82
C LEU A 208 10.37 -8.42 5.59
N ARG A 209 10.39 -7.10 5.64
CA ARG A 209 9.40 -6.29 6.37
C ARG A 209 8.03 -6.35 5.70
N PRO A 210 6.91 -6.45 6.47
CA PRO A 210 5.56 -6.45 5.91
C PRO A 210 5.11 -5.03 5.50
N GLN A 211 4.12 -4.94 4.61
CA GLN A 211 3.44 -3.70 4.24
C GLN A 211 2.51 -3.22 5.37
N LEU A 212 2.18 -1.92 5.37
CA LEU A 212 1.14 -1.40 6.28
C LEU A 212 -0.25 -1.88 5.83
N ILE A 213 -0.60 -1.69 4.56
CA ILE A 213 -1.85 -2.17 3.96
C ILE A 213 -1.50 -2.97 2.71
N ASN A 214 -1.81 -4.26 2.70
CA ASN A 214 -1.70 -5.09 1.51
C ASN A 214 -3.06 -5.72 1.16
N LEU A 215 -3.56 -5.37 -0.01
CA LEU A 215 -4.83 -5.87 -0.54
C LEU A 215 -4.52 -6.73 -1.76
N TYR A 216 -4.70 -8.04 -1.65
CA TYR A 216 -4.32 -8.98 -2.68
C TYR A 216 -5.54 -9.60 -3.36
N ARG A 217 -5.70 -9.43 -4.68
CA ARG A 217 -6.83 -9.93 -5.49
C ARG A 217 -8.19 -9.43 -4.98
N CYS A 218 -8.23 -8.21 -4.49
CA CYS A 218 -9.45 -7.59 -4.00
C CYS A 218 -10.10 -6.73 -5.09
N ASN A 219 -11.39 -6.49 -4.95
CA ASN A 219 -12.09 -5.59 -5.86
C ASN A 219 -13.10 -4.70 -5.14
N THR A 220 -13.41 -3.56 -5.75
CA THR A 220 -14.33 -2.57 -5.19
C THR A 220 -13.86 -2.10 -3.82
N ILE A 221 -12.83 -1.24 -3.85
CA ILE A 221 -12.05 -0.88 -2.66
C ILE A 221 -12.09 0.64 -2.47
N LEU A 222 -12.24 1.07 -1.22
CA LEU A 222 -12.14 2.48 -0.82
C LEU A 222 -11.18 2.64 0.36
N ILE A 223 -10.19 3.52 0.22
CA ILE A 223 -9.38 4.01 1.35
C ILE A 223 -9.56 5.53 1.38
N GLU A 224 -10.18 6.04 2.46
CA GLU A 224 -10.62 7.44 2.46
C GLU A 224 -10.36 8.16 3.78
N ASN A 225 -9.75 9.35 3.68
CA ASN A 225 -9.55 10.37 4.72
C ASN A 225 -8.68 9.97 5.94
N VAL A 226 -8.23 8.74 6.02
CA VAL A 226 -7.35 8.27 7.11
C VAL A 226 -5.94 8.85 7.00
N THR A 227 -5.26 8.93 8.15
CA THR A 227 -3.83 9.25 8.21
C THR A 227 -3.03 7.99 8.45
N LEU A 228 -2.06 7.69 7.58
CA LEU A 228 -1.18 6.51 7.63
C LEU A 228 0.23 6.94 8.02
N LYS A 229 0.80 6.29 9.03
CA LYS A 229 2.12 6.66 9.58
C LYS A 229 3.04 5.48 9.77
N ASN A 230 4.35 5.76 9.70
CA ASN A 230 5.41 4.88 10.17
C ASN A 230 5.25 3.43 9.70
N SER A 231 5.14 3.24 8.40
CA SER A 231 5.05 1.90 7.79
C SER A 231 6.37 1.14 7.94
N PRO A 232 6.34 -0.18 8.17
CA PRO A 232 7.54 -1.01 8.08
C PRO A 232 8.17 -1.04 6.69
N PHE A 233 7.34 -0.97 5.63
CA PHE A 233 7.70 -1.09 4.23
C PHE A 233 6.74 -0.25 3.38
N TRP A 234 6.35 -0.65 2.16
CA TRP A 234 5.34 0.03 1.35
C TRP A 234 4.05 0.29 2.14
N VAL A 235 3.49 1.50 1.99
CA VAL A 235 2.36 1.92 2.86
C VAL A 235 1.04 1.33 2.35
N ILE A 236 0.64 1.62 1.10
CA ILE A 236 -0.56 1.08 0.48
C ILE A 236 -0.15 0.24 -0.71
N HIS A 237 -0.33 -1.08 -0.62
CA HIS A 237 0.06 -2.02 -1.67
C HIS A 237 -1.16 -2.83 -2.16
N PRO A 238 -1.93 -2.30 -3.11
CA PRO A 238 -2.96 -3.05 -3.82
C PRO A 238 -2.30 -3.91 -4.91
N LEU A 239 -2.49 -5.22 -4.81
CA LEU A 239 -1.87 -6.22 -5.67
C LEU A 239 -2.94 -7.04 -6.40
N PHE A 240 -2.93 -7.05 -7.74
CA PHE A 240 -3.96 -7.65 -8.57
C PHE A 240 -5.38 -7.18 -8.20
N CYS A 241 -5.53 -5.92 -7.83
CA CYS A 241 -6.80 -5.33 -7.45
C CYS A 241 -7.52 -4.69 -8.63
N GLU A 242 -8.84 -4.57 -8.50
CA GLU A 242 -9.68 -3.89 -9.48
C GLU A 242 -10.67 -2.93 -8.81
N SER A 243 -10.87 -1.75 -9.40
CA SER A 243 -11.78 -0.72 -8.88
C SER A 243 -11.38 -0.25 -7.47
N LEU A 244 -10.25 0.44 -7.39
CA LEU A 244 -9.71 1.04 -6.17
C LEU A 244 -9.85 2.56 -6.20
N THR A 245 -10.35 3.12 -5.12
CA THR A 245 -10.28 4.56 -4.84
C THR A 245 -9.46 4.82 -3.57
N VAL A 246 -8.42 5.64 -3.69
CA VAL A 246 -7.67 6.21 -2.54
C VAL A 246 -7.92 7.71 -2.56
N ARG A 247 -8.61 8.22 -1.55
CA ARG A 247 -9.06 9.62 -1.55
C ARG A 247 -8.82 10.30 -0.19
N GLY A 248 -8.29 11.52 -0.22
CA GLY A 248 -8.11 12.35 0.97
C GLY A 248 -7.17 11.75 2.03
N VAL A 249 -6.40 10.73 1.67
CA VAL A 249 -5.47 10.04 2.56
C VAL A 249 -4.23 10.89 2.78
N LYS A 250 -3.73 10.90 4.01
CA LYS A 250 -2.44 11.51 4.36
C LYS A 250 -1.45 10.42 4.73
N VAL A 251 -0.34 10.34 4.01
CA VAL A 251 0.76 9.42 4.29
C VAL A 251 1.93 10.20 4.88
N SER A 252 2.47 9.76 6.01
CA SER A 252 3.70 10.30 6.61
C SER A 252 4.55 9.14 7.12
N SER A 253 5.54 8.71 6.31
CA SER A 253 6.38 7.56 6.62
C SER A 253 7.75 7.71 5.96
N HIS A 254 8.79 7.93 6.77
CA HIS A 254 10.15 8.23 6.31
C HIS A 254 11.14 7.07 6.52
N GLY A 255 10.64 5.84 6.57
CA GLY A 255 11.46 4.64 6.64
C GLY A 255 12.02 4.19 5.28
N PRO A 256 12.90 3.19 5.27
CA PRO A 256 13.40 2.62 4.02
C PRO A 256 12.29 1.90 3.27
N ASN A 257 12.19 2.16 1.95
CA ASN A 257 11.12 1.62 1.10
C ASN A 257 9.71 1.97 1.61
N SER A 258 9.52 3.16 2.16
CA SER A 258 8.19 3.62 2.58
C SER A 258 7.49 4.36 1.43
N ASP A 259 7.35 3.68 0.29
CA ASP A 259 6.57 4.14 -0.84
C ASP A 259 5.10 4.35 -0.38
N GLY A 260 4.47 5.46 -0.80
CA GLY A 260 3.15 5.85 -0.27
C GLY A 260 2.01 5.01 -0.80
N CYS A 261 1.97 4.77 -2.12
CA CYS A 261 0.96 3.92 -2.74
C CYS A 261 1.53 3.21 -3.97
N ASP A 262 1.50 1.89 -3.95
CA ASP A 262 2.09 1.03 -4.98
C ASP A 262 1.04 0.14 -5.65
N PRO A 263 0.22 0.67 -6.59
CA PRO A 263 -0.65 -0.18 -7.38
C PRO A 263 0.19 -1.16 -8.21
N GLU A 264 0.09 -2.45 -7.89
CA GLU A 264 0.85 -3.50 -8.57
C GLU A 264 -0.08 -4.46 -9.31
N SER A 265 0.10 -4.58 -10.64
CA SER A 265 -0.76 -5.41 -11.51
C SER A 265 -2.25 -5.14 -11.27
N SER A 266 -2.60 -3.89 -10.97
CA SER A 266 -3.95 -3.46 -10.60
C SER A 266 -4.56 -2.57 -11.66
N LYS A 267 -5.90 -2.54 -11.77
CA LYS A 267 -6.58 -1.77 -12.80
C LYS A 267 -7.77 -0.97 -12.27
N ASN A 268 -8.11 0.09 -13.01
CA ASN A 268 -9.20 1.01 -12.67
C ASN A 268 -8.98 1.62 -11.27
N VAL A 269 -7.88 2.37 -11.13
CA VAL A 269 -7.42 2.95 -9.88
C VAL A 269 -7.53 4.46 -9.93
N LEU A 270 -8.15 5.05 -8.90
CA LEU A 270 -8.21 6.49 -8.68
C LEU A 270 -7.49 6.85 -7.38
N ILE A 271 -6.49 7.72 -7.46
CA ILE A 271 -5.78 8.30 -6.31
C ILE A 271 -5.99 9.81 -6.38
N GLU A 272 -6.74 10.37 -5.44
CA GLU A 272 -7.09 11.79 -5.50
C GLU A 272 -7.11 12.49 -4.15
N ASN A 273 -6.80 13.79 -4.15
CA ASN A 273 -6.84 14.66 -2.98
C ASN A 273 -5.98 14.14 -1.81
N CYS A 274 -4.91 13.39 -2.09
CA CYS A 274 -4.03 12.77 -1.11
C CYS A 274 -2.80 13.64 -0.85
N ILE A 275 -2.19 13.46 0.32
CA ILE A 275 -0.92 14.07 0.69
C ILE A 275 0.09 12.97 0.97
N PHE A 276 1.22 12.99 0.27
CA PHE A 276 2.32 12.05 0.43
C PHE A 276 3.56 12.75 0.97
N ASP A 277 4.07 12.25 2.08
CA ASP A 277 5.27 12.70 2.78
C ASP A 277 6.05 11.44 3.16
N THR A 278 6.93 10.98 2.25
CA THR A 278 7.46 9.62 2.25
C THR A 278 8.99 9.60 2.19
N GLY A 279 9.57 8.51 2.63
CA GLY A 279 11.02 8.27 2.58
C GLY A 279 11.48 7.56 1.31
N ASP A 280 10.56 7.13 0.43
CA ASP A 280 10.82 6.59 -0.90
C ASP A 280 9.82 7.20 -1.90
N ASP A 281 9.39 6.51 -2.95
CA ASP A 281 8.47 7.07 -3.95
C ASP A 281 7.09 7.40 -3.34
N CYS A 282 6.46 8.53 -3.72
CA CYS A 282 5.12 8.88 -3.22
C CYS A 282 4.05 7.93 -3.79
N ILE A 283 4.05 7.75 -5.11
CA ILE A 283 3.19 6.79 -5.82
C ILE A 283 4.08 6.03 -6.80
N ALA A 284 4.12 4.70 -6.71
CA ALA A 284 4.93 3.89 -7.62
C ALA A 284 4.10 2.78 -8.29
N ILE A 285 3.92 2.90 -9.60
CA ILE A 285 3.21 1.93 -10.41
C ILE A 285 4.09 0.72 -10.63
N LYS A 286 3.61 -0.46 -10.23
CA LYS A 286 4.32 -1.74 -10.23
C LYS A 286 3.55 -2.80 -11.02
N SER A 287 4.24 -3.84 -11.51
CA SER A 287 3.61 -5.00 -12.17
C SER A 287 4.50 -6.26 -12.11
N GLY A 288 5.12 -6.47 -10.97
CA GLY A 288 5.99 -7.63 -10.73
C GLY A 288 7.42 -7.44 -11.21
N ARG A 289 8.27 -8.32 -10.75
CA ARG A 289 9.72 -8.25 -10.93
C ARG A 289 10.26 -9.42 -11.72
N ASN A 290 11.07 -9.12 -12.74
CA ASN A 290 11.86 -10.08 -13.51
C ASN A 290 11.03 -11.30 -13.98
N ALA A 291 11.50 -12.51 -13.73
CA ALA A 291 10.86 -13.77 -14.13
C ALA A 291 9.42 -13.91 -13.60
N ASP A 292 9.18 -13.55 -12.33
CA ASP A 292 7.84 -13.59 -11.74
C ASP A 292 6.87 -12.60 -12.40
N GLY A 293 7.31 -11.35 -12.60
CA GLY A 293 6.48 -10.35 -13.28
C GLY A 293 6.14 -10.76 -14.71
N ARG A 294 7.11 -11.28 -15.46
CA ARG A 294 6.87 -11.80 -16.82
C ARG A 294 5.99 -13.04 -16.84
N LYS A 295 6.11 -13.93 -15.85
CA LYS A 295 5.27 -15.11 -15.73
C LYS A 295 3.79 -14.75 -15.58
N TRP A 296 3.48 -13.77 -14.73
CA TRP A 296 2.13 -13.28 -14.56
C TRP A 296 1.65 -12.47 -15.76
N ASN A 297 2.52 -11.64 -16.34
CA ASN A 297 2.23 -10.80 -17.50
C ASN A 297 0.93 -9.98 -17.33
N VAL A 298 0.71 -9.45 -16.13
CA VAL A 298 -0.46 -8.61 -15.80
C VAL A 298 0.01 -7.18 -15.59
N PRO A 299 -0.34 -6.26 -16.46
CA PRO A 299 0.04 -4.86 -16.31
C PRO A 299 -0.73 -4.17 -15.18
N SER A 300 -0.22 -3.04 -14.72
CA SER A 300 -1.02 -2.03 -14.07
C SER A 300 -1.63 -1.11 -15.11
N GLU A 301 -2.96 -0.90 -15.08
CA GLU A 301 -3.65 -0.16 -16.14
C GLU A 301 -4.80 0.70 -15.64
N ASN A 302 -5.11 1.76 -16.42
CA ASN A 302 -6.22 2.66 -16.14
C ASN A 302 -6.09 3.31 -14.75
N ILE A 303 -5.00 4.03 -14.53
CA ILE A 303 -4.67 4.68 -13.26
C ILE A 303 -4.79 6.19 -13.42
N ILE A 304 -5.55 6.82 -12.55
CA ILE A 304 -5.74 8.26 -12.47
C ILE A 304 -5.17 8.75 -11.14
N VAL A 305 -4.26 9.73 -11.21
CA VAL A 305 -3.71 10.44 -10.05
C VAL A 305 -4.03 11.91 -10.22
N ARG A 306 -4.78 12.50 -9.29
CA ARG A 306 -5.14 13.91 -9.41
C ARG A 306 -5.26 14.64 -8.08
N ASN A 307 -5.02 15.94 -8.11
CA ASN A 307 -5.17 16.84 -6.97
C ASN A 307 -4.39 16.39 -5.72
N CYS A 308 -3.26 15.69 -5.92
CA CYS A 308 -2.42 15.20 -4.84
C CYS A 308 -1.27 16.18 -4.55
N GLU A 309 -0.79 16.20 -3.32
CA GLU A 309 0.40 16.94 -2.90
C GLU A 309 1.50 15.95 -2.51
N MET A 310 2.66 16.01 -3.18
CA MET A 310 3.85 15.24 -2.88
C MET A 310 4.87 16.15 -2.17
N LYS A 311 5.13 15.87 -0.88
CA LYS A 311 5.95 16.76 -0.03
C LYS A 311 7.39 16.32 0.07
N ASP A 312 7.62 15.02 0.18
CA ASP A 312 8.94 14.42 0.28
C ASP A 312 8.90 13.05 -0.41
N GLY A 313 10.03 12.58 -0.94
CA GLY A 313 10.16 11.29 -1.58
C GLY A 313 11.14 11.25 -2.74
N HIS A 314 11.50 10.05 -3.17
CA HIS A 314 12.39 9.86 -4.32
C HIS A 314 11.72 10.17 -5.67
N GLY A 315 10.41 10.18 -5.72
CA GLY A 315 9.62 10.58 -6.89
C GLY A 315 8.14 10.78 -6.58
N GLY A 316 7.51 11.77 -7.22
CA GLY A 316 6.09 12.08 -7.04
C GLY A 316 5.21 10.99 -7.63
N VAL A 317 5.30 10.76 -8.95
CA VAL A 317 4.69 9.63 -9.63
C VAL A 317 5.75 8.85 -10.39
N VAL A 318 5.88 7.59 -10.04
CA VAL A 318 6.95 6.73 -10.51
C VAL A 318 6.39 5.50 -11.23
N VAL A 319 7.00 5.09 -12.32
CA VAL A 319 6.75 3.83 -13.00
C VAL A 319 7.97 2.93 -12.76
N GLY A 320 7.77 1.83 -12.08
CA GLY A 320 8.84 0.87 -11.80
C GLY A 320 9.48 1.04 -10.40
N SER A 321 10.63 0.37 -10.21
CA SER A 321 11.37 -0.51 -11.13
C SER A 321 10.73 -1.89 -11.35
N GLU A 322 9.85 -2.36 -10.49
CA GLU A 322 9.14 -3.64 -10.59
C GLU A 322 7.98 -3.50 -11.60
N ILE A 323 8.31 -3.47 -12.92
CA ILE A 323 7.37 -3.18 -14.01
C ILE A 323 7.36 -4.28 -15.09
N SER A 324 7.78 -5.49 -14.76
CA SER A 324 7.98 -6.57 -15.73
C SER A 324 6.70 -7.06 -16.41
N GLY A 325 5.51 -6.80 -15.83
CA GLY A 325 4.21 -7.06 -16.43
C GLY A 325 3.66 -5.91 -17.28
N GLY A 326 4.40 -4.77 -17.35
CA GLY A 326 3.98 -3.61 -18.13
C GLY A 326 3.02 -2.67 -17.41
N TYR A 327 2.72 -1.56 -18.05
CA TYR A 327 1.67 -0.61 -17.61
C TYR A 327 1.06 0.10 -18.81
N LYS A 328 -0.13 0.65 -18.64
CA LYS A 328 -0.77 1.51 -19.64
C LYS A 328 -1.84 2.42 -19.04
N ASN A 329 -2.16 3.51 -19.72
CA ASN A 329 -3.19 4.47 -19.34
C ASN A 329 -2.97 5.02 -17.92
N LEU A 330 -1.87 5.73 -17.72
CA LEU A 330 -1.56 6.48 -16.51
C LEU A 330 -1.82 7.97 -16.78
N PHE A 331 -2.76 8.55 -16.04
CA PHE A 331 -3.13 9.95 -16.12
C PHE A 331 -2.75 10.66 -14.82
N VAL A 332 -2.00 11.75 -14.91
CA VAL A 332 -1.56 12.54 -13.76
C VAL A 332 -1.93 13.99 -14.01
N GLU A 333 -2.76 14.59 -13.17
CA GLU A 333 -3.22 15.96 -13.34
C GLU A 333 -3.35 16.74 -12.02
N ASN A 334 -3.15 18.05 -12.08
CA ASN A 334 -3.38 18.97 -10.97
C ASN A 334 -2.67 18.57 -9.66
N CYS A 335 -1.50 17.92 -9.76
CA CYS A 335 -0.72 17.51 -8.60
C CYS A 335 0.32 18.58 -8.25
N LYS A 336 0.47 18.87 -6.95
CA LYS A 336 1.47 19.77 -6.44
C LYS A 336 2.74 19.00 -6.09
N MET A 337 3.84 19.27 -6.81
CA MET A 337 5.12 18.55 -6.72
C MET A 337 6.30 19.56 -6.72
N ASP A 338 6.16 20.66 -5.97
CA ASP A 338 7.11 21.77 -5.93
C ASP A 338 7.95 21.83 -4.65
N SER A 339 7.90 20.77 -3.84
CA SER A 339 8.67 20.66 -2.61
C SER A 339 10.17 20.48 -2.90
N PRO A 340 11.05 21.19 -2.17
CA PRO A 340 12.50 21.01 -2.31
C PRO A 340 12.99 19.63 -1.84
N ASN A 341 12.19 18.92 -1.05
CA ASN A 341 12.54 17.59 -0.56
C ASN A 341 12.14 16.48 -1.54
N LEU A 342 11.28 16.76 -2.51
CA LEU A 342 10.90 15.81 -3.55
C LEU A 342 12.01 15.72 -4.61
N GLU A 343 12.69 14.59 -4.72
CA GLU A 343 13.84 14.48 -5.63
C GLU A 343 13.44 14.59 -7.11
N ARG A 344 12.29 14.05 -7.50
CA ARG A 344 11.80 14.00 -8.89
C ARG A 344 10.29 14.09 -8.95
N VAL A 345 9.79 14.85 -9.91
CA VAL A 345 8.35 14.99 -10.16
C VAL A 345 7.78 13.70 -10.75
N ILE A 346 8.34 13.26 -11.89
CA ILE A 346 7.99 12.01 -12.58
C ILE A 346 9.26 11.21 -12.80
N ARG A 347 9.18 9.90 -12.59
CA ARG A 347 10.30 9.01 -12.75
C ARG A 347 9.88 7.70 -13.42
N ILE A 348 10.59 7.28 -14.45
CA ILE A 348 10.43 5.96 -15.07
C ILE A 348 11.70 5.16 -14.80
N LYS A 349 11.56 4.04 -14.09
CA LYS A 349 12.65 3.15 -13.69
C LYS A 349 12.46 1.79 -14.33
N THR A 350 13.40 1.39 -15.18
CA THR A 350 13.50 0.03 -15.70
C THR A 350 14.93 -0.30 -16.09
N ASN A 351 15.18 -1.53 -16.45
CA ASN A 351 16.46 -2.02 -17.00
C ASN A 351 16.22 -3.32 -17.78
N ASN A 352 17.27 -3.88 -18.40
CA ASN A 352 17.16 -5.08 -19.22
C ASN A 352 16.63 -6.32 -18.47
N CYS A 353 16.83 -6.41 -17.15
CA CYS A 353 16.31 -7.51 -16.32
C CYS A 353 14.84 -7.33 -15.99
N ARG A 354 14.41 -6.08 -15.73
CA ARG A 354 13.03 -5.75 -15.44
C ARG A 354 12.15 -5.88 -16.67
N GLY A 355 12.56 -5.29 -17.79
CA GLY A 355 11.69 -5.15 -18.95
C GLY A 355 10.48 -4.25 -18.65
N GLY A 356 9.35 -4.50 -19.30
CA GLY A 356 8.06 -3.79 -19.12
C GLY A 356 7.77 -2.74 -20.14
#